data_5dc5e7a11ff8cdd01f6de4b1a034b9fd
#
_entry.id   5dc5e7a11ff8cdd01f6de4b1a034b9fd
#
_cell.length_a   1.000
_cell.length_b   1.000
_cell.length_c   1.000
_cell.angle_alpha   90.00
_cell.angle_beta   90.00
_cell.angle_gamma   90.00
#
_symmetry.space_group_name_H-M   'P 1'
#
loop_
_entity.id
_entity.type
_entity.pdbx_description
1 polymer ?
#
loop_
_entity_poly.entity_id
_entity_poly.type
_entity_poly.pdbx_seq_one_letter_code
_entity_poly.pdbx_strand_id
1 'polypeptide(L)'
;MSDNPTDKRGVGSLADYAPLIQAADGLTLRQICAVSDLEPTTVQNWIKRGFVPHPEGKKYHERHLARVLLISKLRESMQIDKIGELLLYINGDTDDTSDDVISEEELFDLFIGMTAILDEEMPAPDRAGEIAASITDGYPADDEAKEKLRKALSVMACAYMAGIYKRKADSLFAEL
;
A
#
# COMPACT_ATOMS: atom_id res chain seq x y z
N MET A 1 -17.74 29.71 -8.77
CA MET A 1 -16.99 28.76 -9.62
C MET A 1 -15.56 28.69 -9.06
N SER A 2 -15.31 27.72 -8.25
CA SER A 2 -13.95 27.45 -7.75
C SER A 2 -13.76 25.95 -7.86
N ASP A 3 -13.16 25.53 -8.97
CA ASP A 3 -12.65 24.19 -9.15
C ASP A 3 -11.55 23.97 -8.11
N ASN A 4 -11.85 23.11 -7.14
CA ASN A 4 -10.85 22.65 -6.19
C ASN A 4 -10.09 21.46 -6.82
N PRO A 5 -8.79 21.59 -7.13
CA PRO A 5 -8.04 20.57 -7.84
C PRO A 5 -7.47 19.49 -6.92
N THR A 6 -8.15 19.13 -5.82
CA THR A 6 -7.61 18.23 -4.79
C THR A 6 -8.09 16.78 -4.86
N ASP A 7 -8.75 16.33 -5.92
CA ASP A 7 -9.31 14.97 -5.96
C ASP A 7 -8.83 14.10 -7.15
N LYS A 8 -7.61 14.28 -7.62
CA LYS A 8 -7.01 13.40 -8.65
C LYS A 8 -5.51 13.18 -8.45
N ARG A 9 -5.08 12.85 -7.23
CA ARG A 9 -3.78 12.21 -7.05
C ARG A 9 -4.01 10.75 -6.71
N GLY A 10 -4.34 9.94 -7.72
CA GLY A 10 -4.03 8.53 -7.65
C GLY A 10 -2.54 8.43 -7.33
N VAL A 11 -2.18 7.67 -6.30
CA VAL A 11 -0.77 7.37 -6.02
C VAL A 11 -0.23 6.74 -7.31
N GLY A 12 0.72 7.39 -7.95
CA GLY A 12 1.34 6.87 -9.17
C GLY A 12 2.00 5.53 -8.93
N SER A 13 2.31 4.81 -9.99
CA SER A 13 3.16 3.62 -9.91
C SER A 13 4.48 3.97 -9.24
N LEU A 14 5.10 3.03 -8.51
CA LEU A 14 6.46 3.23 -7.98
C LEU A 14 7.46 3.59 -9.09
N ALA A 15 7.22 3.11 -10.31
CA ALA A 15 8.02 3.45 -11.49
C ALA A 15 8.11 4.97 -11.74
N ASP A 16 7.11 5.76 -11.34
CA ASP A 16 7.13 7.22 -11.48
C ASP A 16 8.15 7.88 -10.55
N TYR A 17 8.49 7.24 -9.44
CA TYR A 17 9.43 7.72 -8.44
C TYR A 17 10.84 7.11 -8.57
N ALA A 18 10.98 5.97 -9.25
CA ALA A 18 12.24 5.25 -9.38
C ALA A 18 13.38 6.13 -9.94
N PRO A 19 13.21 6.95 -10.98
CA PRO A 19 14.28 7.81 -11.49
C PRO A 19 14.75 8.85 -10.45
N LEU A 20 13.84 9.38 -9.64
CA LEU A 20 14.16 10.33 -8.58
C LEU A 20 14.94 9.64 -7.45
N ILE A 21 14.50 8.46 -7.04
CA ILE A 21 15.13 7.67 -5.98
C ILE A 21 16.56 7.29 -6.39
N GLN A 22 16.74 6.81 -7.62
CA GLN A 22 18.06 6.42 -8.15
C GLN A 22 19.00 7.62 -8.30
N ALA A 23 18.52 8.75 -8.84
CA ALA A 23 19.34 9.94 -9.02
C ALA A 23 19.81 10.58 -7.70
N ALA A 24 19.02 10.42 -6.62
CA ALA A 24 19.30 10.99 -5.30
C ALA A 24 19.95 9.97 -4.34
N ASP A 25 20.21 8.74 -4.79
CA ASP A 25 20.66 7.63 -3.95
C ASP A 25 19.75 7.48 -2.71
N GLY A 26 18.44 7.35 -2.98
CA GLY A 26 17.40 7.31 -1.98
C GLY A 26 16.79 8.67 -1.61
N LEU A 27 15.58 8.63 -1.08
CA LEU A 27 14.84 9.81 -0.63
C LEU A 27 15.19 10.19 0.80
N THR A 28 15.06 11.46 1.13
CA THR A 28 15.06 11.93 2.51
C THR A 28 13.69 11.72 3.15
N LEU A 29 13.61 11.76 4.50
CA LEU A 29 12.32 11.72 5.22
C LEU A 29 11.34 12.79 4.72
N ARG A 30 11.83 14.01 4.44
CA ARG A 30 10.99 15.09 3.92
C ARG A 30 10.39 14.77 2.55
N GLN A 31 11.16 14.11 1.68
CA GLN A 31 10.66 13.70 0.36
C GLN A 31 9.64 12.55 0.46
N ILE A 32 9.89 11.55 1.31
CA ILE A 32 8.90 10.49 1.60
C ILE A 32 7.59 11.11 2.09
N CYS A 33 7.65 12.05 3.04
CA CYS A 33 6.49 12.75 3.57
C CYS A 33 5.75 13.54 2.50
N ALA A 34 6.48 14.22 1.62
CA ALA A 34 5.88 14.98 0.51
C ALA A 34 5.16 14.08 -0.52
N VAL A 35 5.69 12.88 -0.79
CA VAL A 35 5.08 11.91 -1.70
C VAL A 35 3.86 11.24 -1.08
N SER A 36 3.93 10.88 0.20
CA SER A 36 2.90 10.12 0.90
C SER A 36 1.82 10.99 1.57
N ASP A 37 2.00 12.31 1.58
CA ASP A 37 1.15 13.26 2.31
C ASP A 37 1.05 12.92 3.81
N LEU A 38 2.18 12.55 4.42
CA LEU A 38 2.29 12.19 5.82
C LEU A 38 3.19 13.12 6.59
N GLU A 39 2.87 13.29 7.88
CA GLU A 39 3.76 14.01 8.80
C GLU A 39 5.02 13.18 9.12
N PRO A 40 6.20 13.81 9.28
CA PRO A 40 7.45 13.13 9.62
C PRO A 40 7.34 12.26 10.88
N THR A 41 6.61 12.73 11.89
CA THR A 41 6.38 12.00 13.13
C THR A 41 5.60 10.70 12.93
N THR A 42 4.70 10.66 11.94
CA THR A 42 3.94 9.46 11.58
C THR A 42 4.88 8.40 10.99
N VAL A 43 5.69 8.77 9.99
CA VAL A 43 6.64 7.84 9.35
C VAL A 43 7.67 7.35 10.37
N GLN A 44 8.23 8.23 11.19
CA GLN A 44 9.19 7.86 12.24
C GLN A 44 8.57 6.92 13.29
N ASN A 45 7.31 7.13 13.66
CA ASN A 45 6.61 6.23 14.58
C ASN A 45 6.38 4.85 13.95
N TRP A 46 6.09 4.78 12.66
CA TRP A 46 5.93 3.49 11.96
C TRP A 46 7.24 2.71 11.90
N ILE A 47 8.37 3.40 11.64
CA ILE A 47 9.71 2.79 11.69
C ILE A 47 10.00 2.29 13.11
N LYS A 48 9.80 3.12 14.12
CA LYS A 48 10.06 2.75 15.53
C LYS A 48 9.24 1.53 15.98
N ARG A 49 8.03 1.34 15.41
CA ARG A 49 7.14 0.20 15.72
C ARG A 49 7.38 -1.00 14.80
N GLY A 50 8.33 -0.96 13.88
CA GLY A 50 8.63 -2.04 12.97
C GLY A 50 7.61 -2.22 11.82
N PHE A 51 6.75 -1.23 11.55
CA PHE A 51 5.82 -1.29 10.42
C PHE A 51 6.45 -0.89 9.10
N VAL A 52 7.51 -0.09 9.14
CA VAL A 52 8.31 0.34 8.00
C VAL A 52 9.77 0.01 8.28
N PRO A 53 10.53 -0.51 7.31
CA PRO A 53 11.94 -0.83 7.49
C PRO A 53 12.77 0.37 7.94
N HIS A 54 13.88 0.09 8.61
CA HIS A 54 14.82 1.14 8.98
C HIS A 54 15.50 1.72 7.73
N PRO A 55 15.62 3.07 7.63
CA PRO A 55 16.29 3.69 6.48
C PRO A 55 17.80 3.40 6.51
N GLU A 56 18.38 3.21 5.34
CA GLU A 56 19.79 2.98 5.15
C GLU A 56 20.53 4.32 5.11
N GLY A 57 21.39 4.61 6.09
CA GLY A 57 22.13 5.89 6.16
C GLY A 57 21.23 7.13 6.12
N LYS A 58 20.01 7.07 6.68
CA LYS A 58 18.97 8.10 6.62
C LYS A 58 18.34 8.29 5.24
N LYS A 59 18.56 7.35 4.33
CA LYS A 59 17.97 7.32 2.99
C LYS A 59 16.88 6.26 2.89
N TYR A 60 15.83 6.59 2.16
CA TYR A 60 14.65 5.76 1.93
C TYR A 60 14.62 5.36 0.46
N HIS A 61 14.72 4.07 0.19
CA HIS A 61 14.67 3.48 -1.14
C HIS A 61 13.25 3.05 -1.53
N GLU A 62 13.10 2.44 -2.70
CA GLU A 62 11.80 2.04 -3.26
C GLU A 62 10.98 1.21 -2.27
N ARG A 63 11.60 0.21 -1.60
CA ARG A 63 10.92 -0.64 -0.60
C ARG A 63 10.27 0.17 0.54
N HIS A 64 10.93 1.22 1.00
CA HIS A 64 10.41 2.07 2.07
C HIS A 64 9.20 2.87 1.58
N LEU A 65 9.30 3.43 0.35
CA LEU A 65 8.21 4.18 -0.24
C LEU A 65 7.00 3.28 -0.49
N ALA A 66 7.19 2.10 -1.08
CA ALA A 66 6.16 1.10 -1.30
C ALA A 66 5.41 0.77 0.00
N ARG A 67 6.14 0.46 1.04
CA ARG A 67 5.59 0.13 2.36
C ARG A 67 4.80 1.28 2.97
N VAL A 68 5.34 2.50 2.93
CA VAL A 68 4.67 3.70 3.45
C VAL A 68 3.37 3.98 2.69
N LEU A 69 3.39 3.89 1.36
CA LEU A 69 2.21 4.12 0.53
C LEU A 69 1.14 3.05 0.73
N LEU A 70 1.54 1.78 0.83
CA LEU A 70 0.63 0.66 1.09
C LEU A 70 -0.09 0.83 2.45
N ILE A 71 0.67 1.10 3.52
CA ILE A 71 0.11 1.37 4.83
C ILE A 71 -0.84 2.58 4.78
N SER A 72 -0.46 3.65 4.09
CA SER A 72 -1.29 4.86 3.97
C SER A 72 -2.64 4.58 3.34
N LYS A 73 -2.69 3.70 2.33
CA LYS A 73 -3.94 3.30 1.68
C LYS A 73 -4.81 2.43 2.58
N LEU A 74 -4.23 1.44 3.23
CA LEU A 74 -4.98 0.50 4.07
C LEU A 74 -5.47 1.12 5.38
N ARG A 75 -4.75 2.10 5.95
CA ARG A 75 -5.14 2.76 7.22
C ARG A 75 -6.41 3.60 7.14
N GLU A 76 -6.93 3.85 5.96
CA GLU A 76 -8.23 4.51 5.82
C GLU A 76 -9.38 3.70 6.44
N SER A 77 -9.23 2.38 6.47
CA SER A 77 -10.25 1.44 6.96
C SER A 77 -9.73 0.39 7.93
N MET A 78 -8.42 0.20 8.05
CA MET A 78 -7.79 -0.76 8.95
C MET A 78 -6.96 -0.10 10.04
N GLN A 79 -6.94 -0.71 11.22
CA GLN A 79 -6.02 -0.32 12.30
C GLN A 79 -4.59 -0.68 11.92
N ILE A 80 -3.65 0.19 12.28
CA ILE A 80 -2.23 0.05 11.91
C ILE A 80 -1.61 -1.27 12.40
N ASP A 81 -2.01 -1.76 13.58
CA ASP A 81 -1.50 -3.03 14.12
C ASP A 81 -1.93 -4.22 13.25
N LYS A 82 -3.18 -4.23 12.76
CA LYS A 82 -3.67 -5.25 11.83
C LYS A 82 -2.99 -5.19 10.47
N ILE A 83 -2.66 -3.99 9.99
CA ILE A 83 -1.87 -3.82 8.77
C ILE A 83 -0.48 -4.41 8.98
N GLY A 84 0.16 -4.12 10.12
CA GLY A 84 1.46 -4.69 10.47
C GLY A 84 1.43 -6.21 10.51
N GLU A 85 0.43 -6.81 11.18
CA GLU A 85 0.23 -8.28 11.23
C GLU A 85 0.03 -8.88 9.83
N LEU A 86 -0.74 -8.21 8.96
CA LEU A 86 -0.98 -8.65 7.59
C LEU A 86 0.31 -8.66 6.76
N LEU A 87 1.12 -7.61 6.88
CA LEU A 87 2.38 -7.49 6.15
C LEU A 87 3.44 -8.45 6.70
N LEU A 88 3.47 -8.66 8.02
CA LEU A 88 4.29 -9.69 8.67
C LEU A 88 3.87 -11.10 8.22
N TYR A 89 2.57 -11.36 8.05
CA TYR A 89 2.06 -12.62 7.51
C TYR A 89 2.59 -12.89 6.09
N ILE A 90 2.75 -11.87 5.25
CA ILE A 90 3.27 -12.03 3.88
C ILE A 90 4.78 -12.25 3.91
N ASN A 91 5.52 -11.32 4.46
CA ASN A 91 6.96 -11.16 4.29
C ASN A 91 7.79 -11.34 5.57
N GLY A 92 7.20 -11.73 6.71
CA GLY A 92 8.00 -11.91 7.93
C GLY A 92 8.56 -10.59 8.48
N ASP A 93 9.80 -10.61 8.97
CA ASP A 93 10.43 -9.45 9.59
C ASP A 93 10.68 -8.33 8.59
N THR A 94 10.27 -7.13 8.93
CA THR A 94 10.34 -5.96 8.04
C THR A 94 11.77 -5.57 7.62
N ASP A 95 12.78 -5.87 8.45
CA ASP A 95 14.19 -5.57 8.15
C ASP A 95 14.94 -6.75 7.51
N ASP A 96 14.36 -7.98 7.51
CA ASP A 96 14.93 -9.17 6.87
C ASP A 96 14.12 -9.52 5.61
N THR A 97 14.75 -9.44 4.45
CA THR A 97 14.12 -9.76 3.16
C THR A 97 14.43 -11.17 2.67
N SER A 98 15.14 -11.99 3.48
CA SER A 98 15.57 -13.32 3.05
C SER A 98 14.44 -14.35 2.97
N ASP A 99 13.34 -14.11 3.68
CA ASP A 99 12.13 -14.95 3.74
C ASP A 99 10.90 -14.30 3.10
N ASP A 100 11.08 -13.17 2.41
CA ASP A 100 10.01 -12.48 1.70
C ASP A 100 9.38 -13.38 0.63
N VAL A 101 8.06 -13.48 0.63
CA VAL A 101 7.29 -14.14 -0.43
C VAL A 101 7.26 -13.28 -1.69
N ILE A 102 7.29 -11.98 -1.52
CA ILE A 102 7.20 -10.97 -2.57
C ILE A 102 7.92 -9.71 -2.11
N SER A 103 8.62 -9.01 -3.00
CA SER A 103 9.21 -7.71 -2.65
C SER A 103 8.14 -6.67 -2.29
N GLU A 104 8.49 -5.69 -1.48
CA GLU A 104 7.56 -4.62 -1.10
C GLU A 104 7.06 -3.84 -2.33
N GLU A 105 7.95 -3.66 -3.31
CA GLU A 105 7.67 -2.98 -4.57
C GLU A 105 6.63 -3.75 -5.39
N GLU A 106 6.84 -5.05 -5.58
CA GLU A 106 5.91 -5.91 -6.32
C GLU A 106 4.56 -6.04 -5.60
N LEU A 107 4.57 -6.16 -4.26
CA LEU A 107 3.33 -6.19 -3.48
C LEU A 107 2.53 -4.91 -3.66
N PHE A 108 3.20 -3.76 -3.63
CA PHE A 108 2.55 -2.47 -3.88
C PHE A 108 1.99 -2.38 -5.30
N ASP A 109 2.74 -2.82 -6.31
CA ASP A 109 2.29 -2.80 -7.70
C ASP A 109 1.10 -3.74 -7.94
N LEU A 110 1.09 -4.94 -7.34
CA LEU A 110 -0.08 -5.82 -7.36
C LEU A 110 -1.29 -5.18 -6.68
N PHE A 111 -1.08 -4.53 -5.53
CA PHE A 111 -2.14 -3.82 -4.82
C PHE A 111 -2.71 -2.67 -5.66
N ILE A 112 -1.87 -1.84 -6.30
CA ILE A 112 -2.33 -0.74 -7.16
C ILE A 112 -3.08 -1.28 -8.38
N GLY A 113 -2.58 -2.34 -9.03
CA GLY A 113 -3.29 -3.01 -10.11
C GLY A 113 -4.67 -3.50 -9.69
N MET A 114 -4.76 -4.07 -8.48
CA MET A 114 -6.02 -4.50 -7.89
C MET A 114 -6.97 -3.32 -7.62
N THR A 115 -6.47 -2.21 -7.09
CA THR A 115 -7.33 -1.04 -6.82
C THR A 115 -7.93 -0.46 -8.08
N ALA A 116 -7.22 -0.51 -9.21
CA ALA A 116 -7.75 -0.06 -10.50
C ALA A 116 -8.98 -0.89 -10.93
N ILE A 117 -8.93 -2.22 -10.75
CA ILE A 117 -10.08 -3.11 -11.02
C ILE A 117 -11.23 -2.80 -10.06
N LEU A 118 -10.93 -2.62 -8.77
CA LEU A 118 -11.94 -2.33 -7.75
C LEU A 118 -12.63 -0.98 -7.97
N ASP A 119 -11.90 0.03 -8.43
CA ASP A 119 -12.43 1.36 -8.73
C ASP A 119 -13.35 1.35 -9.96
N GLU A 120 -13.03 0.53 -10.96
CA GLU A 120 -13.80 0.43 -12.19
C GLU A 120 -15.05 -0.43 -12.02
N GLU A 121 -14.94 -1.60 -11.38
CA GLU A 121 -16.02 -2.57 -11.27
C GLU A 121 -16.92 -2.38 -10.04
N MET A 122 -16.39 -1.78 -8.95
CA MET A 122 -17.06 -1.72 -7.64
C MET A 122 -17.74 -3.05 -7.26
N PRO A 123 -17.00 -4.16 -7.23
CA PRO A 123 -17.57 -5.49 -7.08
C PRO A 123 -18.17 -5.71 -5.69
N ALA A 124 -19.05 -6.71 -5.58
CA ALA A 124 -19.51 -7.17 -4.28
C ALA A 124 -18.34 -7.73 -3.45
N PRO A 125 -18.37 -7.59 -2.10
CA PRO A 125 -17.24 -7.97 -1.24
C PRO A 125 -16.81 -9.44 -1.34
N ASP A 126 -17.71 -10.34 -1.67
CA ASP A 126 -17.46 -11.77 -1.87
C ASP A 126 -16.58 -12.05 -3.12
N ARG A 127 -16.54 -11.13 -4.09
CA ARG A 127 -15.67 -11.21 -5.25
C ARG A 127 -14.22 -10.79 -5.00
N ALA A 128 -13.90 -10.25 -3.84
CA ALA A 128 -12.53 -9.82 -3.51
C ALA A 128 -11.51 -10.97 -3.65
N GLY A 129 -11.91 -12.19 -3.25
CA GLY A 129 -11.07 -13.38 -3.40
C GLY A 129 -10.84 -13.80 -4.85
N GLU A 130 -11.83 -13.64 -5.73
CA GLU A 130 -11.71 -13.94 -7.17
C GLU A 130 -10.75 -12.95 -7.86
N ILE A 131 -10.86 -11.67 -7.53
CA ILE A 131 -9.98 -10.62 -8.04
C ILE A 131 -8.54 -10.85 -7.56
N ALA A 132 -8.35 -11.14 -6.27
CA ALA A 132 -7.04 -11.47 -5.73
C ALA A 132 -6.44 -12.71 -6.41
N ALA A 133 -7.24 -13.76 -6.67
CA ALA A 133 -6.80 -14.95 -7.38
C ALA A 133 -6.34 -14.61 -8.81
N SER A 134 -7.13 -13.85 -9.56
CA SER A 134 -6.78 -13.47 -10.94
C SER A 134 -5.47 -12.70 -11.05
N ILE A 135 -5.13 -11.91 -10.03
CA ILE A 135 -3.88 -11.15 -9.97
C ILE A 135 -2.70 -12.05 -9.59
N THR A 136 -2.91 -13.01 -8.69
CA THR A 136 -1.84 -13.89 -8.19
C THR A 136 -1.55 -15.09 -9.08
N ASP A 137 -2.49 -15.52 -9.94
CA ASP A 137 -2.33 -16.72 -10.79
C ASP A 137 -1.09 -16.63 -11.68
N GLY A 138 -0.79 -15.47 -12.22
CA GLY A 138 0.40 -15.23 -13.06
C GLY A 138 1.70 -14.93 -12.28
N TYR A 139 1.65 -14.82 -10.97
CA TYR A 139 2.84 -14.50 -10.18
C TYR A 139 3.80 -15.69 -10.11
N PRO A 140 5.11 -15.52 -10.31
CA PRO A 140 6.09 -16.61 -10.38
C PRO A 140 6.52 -17.08 -8.98
N ALA A 141 5.62 -17.76 -8.27
CA ALA A 141 5.85 -18.34 -6.96
C ALA A 141 5.28 -19.76 -6.89
N ASP A 142 5.62 -20.51 -5.85
CA ASP A 142 5.01 -21.79 -5.57
C ASP A 142 3.55 -21.65 -5.08
N ASP A 143 2.85 -22.78 -4.99
CA ASP A 143 1.42 -22.78 -4.65
C ASP A 143 1.16 -22.28 -3.22
N GLU A 144 2.07 -22.52 -2.27
CA GLU A 144 1.92 -22.06 -0.88
C GLU A 144 2.06 -20.53 -0.80
N ALA A 145 3.07 -19.97 -1.45
CA ALA A 145 3.30 -18.54 -1.53
C ALA A 145 2.15 -17.83 -2.26
N LYS A 146 1.64 -18.40 -3.37
CA LYS A 146 0.46 -17.86 -4.07
C LYS A 146 -0.78 -17.86 -3.20
N GLU A 147 -1.04 -18.92 -2.46
CA GLU A 147 -2.19 -19.00 -1.55
C GLU A 147 -2.09 -17.96 -0.41
N LYS A 148 -0.90 -17.79 0.13
CA LYS A 148 -0.60 -16.79 1.16
C LYS A 148 -0.84 -15.37 0.63
N LEU A 149 -0.32 -15.07 -0.56
CA LEU A 149 -0.48 -13.79 -1.22
C LEU A 149 -1.93 -13.50 -1.58
N ARG A 150 -2.65 -14.51 -2.12
CA ARG A 150 -4.07 -14.41 -2.45
C ARG A 150 -4.93 -14.05 -1.23
N LYS A 151 -4.70 -14.72 -0.09
CA LYS A 151 -5.41 -14.41 1.15
C LYS A 151 -5.15 -12.98 1.61
N ALA A 152 -3.90 -12.55 1.57
CA ALA A 152 -3.53 -11.20 1.96
C ALA A 152 -4.14 -10.14 1.04
N LEU A 153 -4.06 -10.32 -0.28
CA LEU A 153 -4.66 -9.41 -1.25
C LEU A 153 -6.20 -9.37 -1.12
N SER A 154 -6.85 -10.49 -0.77
CA SER A 154 -8.30 -10.49 -0.51
C SER A 154 -8.65 -9.60 0.69
N VAL A 155 -7.86 -9.64 1.76
CA VAL A 155 -8.02 -8.74 2.91
C VAL A 155 -7.80 -7.28 2.50
N MET A 156 -6.74 -7.02 1.73
CA MET A 156 -6.43 -5.67 1.24
C MET A 156 -7.53 -5.12 0.33
N ALA A 157 -8.11 -5.95 -0.56
CA ALA A 157 -9.23 -5.59 -1.41
C ALA A 157 -10.45 -5.14 -0.60
N CYS A 158 -10.84 -5.95 0.39
CA CYS A 158 -11.95 -5.62 1.27
C CYS A 158 -11.68 -4.33 2.06
N ALA A 159 -10.46 -4.15 2.56
CA ALA A 159 -10.07 -2.95 3.28
C ALA A 159 -10.12 -1.71 2.38
N TYR A 160 -9.63 -1.80 1.15
CA TYR A 160 -9.67 -0.71 0.18
C TYR A 160 -11.12 -0.31 -0.14
N MET A 161 -11.99 -1.27 -0.44
CA MET A 161 -13.40 -1.02 -0.70
C MET A 161 -14.10 -0.39 0.51
N ALA A 162 -13.81 -0.84 1.72
CA ALA A 162 -14.34 -0.24 2.94
C ALA A 162 -13.92 1.24 3.07
N GLY A 163 -12.69 1.59 2.69
CA GLY A 163 -12.21 2.97 2.60
C GLY A 163 -13.00 3.81 1.60
N ILE A 164 -13.33 3.26 0.42
CA ILE A 164 -14.17 3.93 -0.58
C ILE A 164 -15.54 4.25 0.00
N TYR A 165 -16.22 3.28 0.59
CA TYR A 165 -17.53 3.48 1.20
C TYR A 165 -17.51 4.48 2.36
N LYS A 166 -16.45 4.42 3.18
CA LYS A 166 -16.25 5.39 4.26
C LYS A 166 -16.15 6.81 3.71
N ARG A 167 -15.28 7.06 2.72
CA ARG A 167 -15.16 8.38 2.09
C ARG A 167 -16.49 8.86 1.49
N LYS A 168 -17.24 7.95 0.86
CA LYS A 168 -18.57 8.29 0.32
C LYS A 168 -19.55 8.69 1.41
N ALA A 169 -19.56 7.98 2.53
CA ALA A 169 -20.38 8.31 3.69
C ALA A 169 -19.99 9.68 4.28
N ASP A 170 -18.69 9.94 4.45
CA ASP A 170 -18.17 11.22 4.96
C ASP A 170 -18.58 12.38 4.02
N SER A 171 -18.52 12.18 2.69
CA SER A 171 -18.95 13.17 1.70
C SER A 171 -20.45 13.45 1.80
N LEU A 172 -21.29 12.42 1.88
CA LEU A 172 -22.74 12.59 2.03
C LEU A 172 -23.11 13.28 3.35
N PHE A 173 -22.37 12.96 4.42
CA PHE A 173 -22.59 13.61 5.72
C PHE A 173 -22.27 15.11 5.67
N ALA A 174 -21.25 15.51 4.90
CA ALA A 174 -20.87 16.91 4.75
C ALA A 174 -21.92 17.76 3.96
N GLU A 175 -22.86 17.10 3.30
CA GLU A 175 -23.97 17.75 2.55
C GLU A 175 -25.22 17.97 3.42
N LEU A 176 -25.27 17.46 4.68
CA LEU A 176 -26.36 17.64 5.63
C LEU A 176 -26.32 19.02 6.29
#